data_b7558809141474f7fcf27696329844b2
#
_entry.id   b7558809141474f7fcf27696329844b2
#
_cell.length_a   1.000
_cell.length_b   1.000
_cell.length_c   1.000
_cell.angle_alpha   90.00
_cell.angle_beta   90.00
_cell.angle_gamma   90.00
#
_symmetry.space_group_name_H-M   'P 1'
#
loop_
_entity.id
_entity.type
_entity.pdbx_description
1 polymer ?
#
loop_
_entity_poly.entity_id
_entity_poly.type
_entity_poly.pdbx_seq_one_letter_code
_entity_poly.pdbx_strand_id
1 'polypeptide(L)'
;YWYRLYDAEKRRHTINVAYLAGGALLSDHRDVYRHGMYPFVMDVYTPIEGLPVGDGMIQELAPMMRYVNRYASYIDMNLRMASKGRLLVDRAAGLDKEALMDWESDVVEGDRIDASALQWLQTQPFGGMATQQMLQLQNDIKQDSGQNQFTRGETVGGVTAASAISALQEAGGKMTRLRTGVLNQGFKAMVE
;
A
#
# COMPACT_ATOMS: atom_id res chain seq x y z
N TYR A 1 -8.30 5.34 34.83
CA TYR A 1 -6.89 4.89 34.86
C TYR A 1 -6.81 3.53 35.53
N TRP A 2 -6.05 2.61 34.89
CA TRP A 2 -5.67 1.34 35.45
C TRP A 2 -4.23 1.43 35.90
N TYR A 3 -3.94 0.98 37.12
CA TYR A 3 -2.58 1.00 37.65
C TYR A 3 -2.31 -0.21 38.53
N ARG A 4 -1.07 -0.60 38.59
CA ARG A 4 -0.61 -1.80 39.29
C ARG A 4 0.30 -1.40 40.46
N LEU A 5 -0.01 -1.88 41.65
CA LEU A 5 0.80 -1.68 42.82
C LEU A 5 1.24 -3.04 43.38
N TYR A 6 2.38 -3.04 44.05
CA TYR A 6 2.80 -4.22 44.83
C TYR A 6 2.24 -4.11 46.26
N ASP A 7 1.44 -5.09 46.65
CA ASP A 7 0.90 -5.19 48.00
C ASP A 7 1.86 -6.08 48.82
N ALA A 8 2.52 -5.48 49.81
CA ALA A 8 3.50 -6.14 50.64
C ALA A 8 2.86 -7.14 51.61
N GLU A 9 1.63 -6.90 52.03
CA GLU A 9 0.92 -7.81 52.96
C GLU A 9 0.49 -9.08 52.21
N LYS A 10 -0.05 -8.89 51.00
CA LYS A 10 -0.50 -9.98 50.15
C LYS A 10 0.63 -10.62 49.33
N ARG A 11 1.83 -10.03 49.36
CA ARG A 11 3.01 -10.43 48.56
C ARG A 11 2.72 -10.64 47.06
N ARG A 12 1.83 -9.83 46.53
CA ARG A 12 1.45 -9.89 45.12
C ARG A 12 1.16 -8.53 44.52
N HIS A 13 1.16 -8.47 43.21
CA HIS A 13 0.70 -7.28 42.53
C HIS A 13 -0.83 -7.21 42.53
N THR A 14 -1.35 -6.03 42.76
CA THR A 14 -2.80 -5.74 42.75
C THR A 14 -3.09 -4.78 41.60
N ILE A 15 -4.22 -4.98 40.93
CA ILE A 15 -4.73 -4.08 39.89
C ILE A 15 -5.79 -3.21 40.49
N ASN A 16 -5.60 -1.90 40.32
CA ASN A 16 -6.46 -0.88 40.87
C ASN A 16 -7.02 -0.03 39.72
N VAL A 17 -8.19 0.55 39.95
CA VAL A 17 -8.90 1.39 38.95
C VAL A 17 -9.27 2.71 39.59
N ALA A 18 -8.74 3.80 39.08
CA ALA A 18 -9.10 5.15 39.46
C ALA A 18 -9.95 5.80 38.38
N TYR A 19 -11.07 6.35 38.77
CA TYR A 19 -11.94 7.16 37.92
C TYR A 19 -11.66 8.63 38.16
N LEU A 20 -11.26 9.34 37.11
CA LEU A 20 -10.93 10.76 37.16
C LEU A 20 -11.85 11.53 36.21
N ALA A 21 -12.32 12.69 36.64
CA ALA A 21 -13.03 13.62 35.81
C ALA A 21 -12.60 15.06 36.12
N GLY A 22 -12.21 15.83 35.10
CA GLY A 22 -11.78 17.22 35.25
C GLY A 22 -10.60 17.42 36.22
N GLY A 23 -9.73 16.42 36.38
CA GLY A 23 -8.63 16.45 37.34
C GLY A 23 -8.99 16.04 38.78
N ALA A 24 -10.27 15.80 39.09
CA ALA A 24 -10.72 15.30 40.38
C ALA A 24 -10.84 13.78 40.39
N LEU A 25 -10.40 13.13 41.48
CA LEU A 25 -10.57 11.72 41.71
C LEU A 25 -12.00 11.45 42.18
N LEU A 26 -12.78 10.73 41.36
CA LEU A 26 -14.17 10.38 41.68
C LEU A 26 -14.25 9.13 42.57
N SER A 27 -13.50 8.10 42.21
CA SER A 27 -13.42 6.86 42.99
C SER A 27 -12.12 6.12 42.72
N ASP A 28 -11.66 5.34 43.71
CA ASP A 28 -10.49 4.48 43.62
C ASP A 28 -10.88 3.09 44.12
N HIS A 29 -10.88 2.12 43.23
CA HIS A 29 -11.15 0.72 43.53
C HIS A 29 -9.86 -0.06 43.53
N ARG A 30 -9.57 -0.69 44.69
CA ARG A 30 -8.33 -1.44 44.88
C ARG A 30 -8.57 -2.93 44.76
N ASP A 31 -7.53 -3.65 44.24
CA ASP A 31 -7.52 -5.12 44.14
C ASP A 31 -8.76 -5.68 43.44
N VAL A 32 -9.09 -5.07 42.28
CA VAL A 32 -10.29 -5.41 41.50
C VAL A 32 -10.25 -6.84 40.98
N TYR A 33 -9.04 -7.32 40.65
CA TYR A 33 -8.84 -8.67 40.11
C TYR A 33 -7.87 -9.51 40.95
N ARG A 34 -8.30 -10.71 41.29
CA ARG A 34 -7.49 -11.63 42.12
C ARG A 34 -6.22 -12.09 41.43
N HIS A 35 -6.20 -12.17 40.09
CA HIS A 35 -5.05 -12.64 39.32
C HIS A 35 -3.91 -11.60 39.21
N GLY A 36 -4.12 -10.36 39.61
CA GLY A 36 -3.08 -9.31 39.61
C GLY A 36 -2.56 -8.89 38.22
N MET A 37 -3.29 -9.21 37.15
CA MET A 37 -3.01 -8.82 35.78
C MET A 37 -4.06 -7.82 35.28
N TYR A 38 -3.69 -7.03 34.28
CA TYR A 38 -4.64 -6.13 33.65
C TYR A 38 -5.72 -6.91 32.88
N PRO A 39 -6.98 -6.46 32.86
CA PRO A 39 -8.09 -7.14 32.19
C PRO A 39 -8.09 -6.90 30.68
N PHE A 40 -6.96 -6.55 30.10
CA PHE A 40 -6.79 -6.34 28.67
C PHE A 40 -5.45 -6.89 28.24
N VAL A 41 -5.46 -7.55 27.10
CA VAL A 41 -4.29 -8.05 26.41
C VAL A 41 -4.11 -7.23 25.14
N MET A 42 -2.90 -6.71 24.94
CA MET A 42 -2.57 -6.06 23.67
C MET A 42 -2.02 -7.09 22.72
N ASP A 43 -2.70 -7.26 21.61
CA ASP A 43 -2.24 -8.06 20.51
C ASP A 43 -1.77 -7.15 19.38
N VAL A 44 -0.55 -7.37 18.90
CA VAL A 44 0.12 -6.48 17.96
C VAL A 44 0.47 -7.28 16.71
N TYR A 45 0.00 -6.83 15.56
CA TYR A 45 0.22 -7.52 14.29
C TYR A 45 1.70 -7.52 13.86
N THR A 46 2.33 -6.35 13.83
CA THR A 46 3.78 -6.20 13.62
C THR A 46 4.34 -5.38 14.78
N PRO A 47 5.06 -5.99 15.72
CA PRO A 47 5.59 -5.27 16.88
C PRO A 47 6.68 -4.29 16.47
N ILE A 48 6.64 -3.09 17.05
CA ILE A 48 7.70 -2.08 16.92
C ILE A 48 8.47 -2.04 18.22
N GLU A 49 9.78 -2.14 18.14
CA GLU A 49 10.65 -2.10 19.31
C GLU A 49 10.47 -0.79 20.11
N GLY A 50 10.21 -0.92 21.40
CA GLY A 50 10.01 0.22 22.30
C GLY A 50 8.62 0.84 22.30
N LEU A 51 7.68 0.38 21.47
CA LEU A 51 6.30 0.85 21.45
C LEU A 51 5.32 -0.24 21.83
N PRO A 52 4.27 0.07 22.62
CA PRO A 52 3.23 -0.88 22.95
C PRO A 52 2.27 -1.16 21.80
N VAL A 53 2.27 -0.32 20.79
CA VAL A 53 1.47 -0.45 19.57
C VAL A 53 2.37 -0.80 18.40
N GLY A 54 1.87 -1.62 17.49
CA GLY A 54 2.58 -2.02 16.29
C GLY A 54 2.00 -1.41 15.02
N ASP A 55 2.66 -1.68 13.92
CA ASP A 55 2.21 -1.28 12.60
C ASP A 55 1.26 -2.31 11.98
N GLY A 56 0.33 -1.81 11.18
CA GLY A 56 -0.52 -2.63 10.33
C GLY A 56 0.13 -2.89 8.97
N MET A 57 -0.21 -4.00 8.33
CA MET A 57 0.28 -4.38 7.01
C MET A 57 0.07 -3.27 5.95
N ILE A 58 -1.05 -2.55 6.02
CA ILE A 58 -1.33 -1.45 5.08
C ILE A 58 -0.32 -0.31 5.26
N GLN A 59 0.10 -0.02 6.48
CA GLN A 59 1.07 1.03 6.78
C GLN A 59 2.45 0.70 6.21
N GLU A 60 2.87 -0.56 6.33
CA GLU A 60 4.12 -1.06 5.74
C GLU A 60 4.11 -0.96 4.21
N LEU A 61 2.99 -1.30 3.57
CA LEU A 61 2.85 -1.32 2.12
C LEU A 61 2.48 0.04 1.51
N ALA A 62 2.02 1.00 2.30
CA ALA A 62 1.55 2.30 1.84
C ALA A 62 2.58 3.08 1.00
N PRO A 63 3.88 3.11 1.32
CA PRO A 63 4.87 3.78 0.49
C PRO A 63 4.94 3.19 -0.92
N MET A 64 4.99 1.86 -1.04
CA MET A 64 5.04 1.17 -2.34
C MET A 64 3.77 1.41 -3.14
N MET A 65 2.59 1.36 -2.52
CA MET A 65 1.31 1.66 -3.17
C MET A 65 1.27 3.10 -3.72
N ARG A 66 1.84 4.07 -2.99
CA ARG A 66 1.95 5.45 -3.47
C ARG A 66 2.83 5.55 -4.72
N TYR A 67 3.92 4.79 -4.78
CA TYR A 67 4.76 4.73 -5.98
C TYR A 67 4.02 4.12 -7.17
N VAL A 68 3.32 3.00 -6.98
CA VAL A 68 2.49 2.38 -8.05
C VAL A 68 1.48 3.37 -8.59
N ASN A 69 0.74 4.06 -7.73
CA ASN A 69 -0.24 5.07 -8.14
C ASN A 69 0.40 6.24 -8.90
N ARG A 70 1.58 6.69 -8.47
CA ARG A 70 2.33 7.75 -9.14
C ARG A 70 2.79 7.31 -10.54
N TYR A 71 3.34 6.11 -10.67
CA TYR A 71 3.73 5.57 -11.98
C TYR A 71 2.52 5.41 -12.90
N ALA A 72 1.41 4.89 -12.41
CA ALA A 72 0.17 4.79 -13.19
C ALA A 72 -0.29 6.15 -13.71
N SER A 73 -0.24 7.19 -12.86
CA SER A 73 -0.61 8.56 -13.26
C SER A 73 0.34 9.13 -14.33
N TYR A 74 1.64 8.87 -14.21
CA TYR A 74 2.61 9.33 -15.21
C TYR A 74 2.45 8.61 -16.54
N ILE A 75 2.17 7.31 -16.52
CA ILE A 75 1.91 6.53 -17.74
C ILE A 75 0.64 7.04 -18.41
N ASP A 76 -0.46 7.26 -17.68
CA ASP A 76 -1.71 7.81 -18.21
C ASP A 76 -1.50 9.21 -18.81
N MET A 77 -0.81 10.08 -18.09
CA MET A 77 -0.49 11.42 -18.60
C MET A 77 0.35 11.37 -19.88
N ASN A 78 1.38 10.53 -19.92
CA ASN A 78 2.22 10.37 -21.10
C ASN A 78 1.42 9.80 -22.28
N LEU A 79 0.56 8.80 -22.06
CA LEU A 79 -0.32 8.25 -23.07
C LEU A 79 -1.25 9.33 -23.65
N ARG A 80 -1.83 10.16 -22.80
CA ARG A 80 -2.67 11.29 -23.25
C ARG A 80 -1.88 12.30 -24.07
N MET A 81 -0.65 12.60 -23.67
CA MET A 81 0.22 13.53 -24.41
C MET A 81 0.72 12.94 -25.73
N ALA A 82 1.04 11.64 -25.74
CA ALA A 82 1.51 10.94 -26.93
C ALA A 82 0.39 10.67 -27.94
N SER A 83 -0.85 10.45 -27.47
CA SER A 83 -2.00 10.21 -28.34
C SER A 83 -2.55 11.49 -29.00
N LYS A 84 -2.26 12.65 -28.40
CA LYS A 84 -2.66 13.94 -28.97
C LYS A 84 -1.44 14.61 -29.61
N GLY A 85 -1.23 14.37 -30.90
CA GLY A 85 -0.28 15.15 -31.66
C GLY A 85 -0.63 16.64 -31.55
N ARG A 86 0.37 17.47 -31.27
CA ARG A 86 0.21 18.93 -31.30
C ARG A 86 0.80 19.46 -32.58
N LEU A 87 0.01 20.18 -33.32
CA LEU A 87 0.49 20.83 -34.52
C LEU A 87 1.10 22.20 -34.16
N LEU A 88 2.36 22.38 -34.50
CA LEU A 88 3.03 23.69 -34.46
C LEU A 88 2.83 24.35 -35.78
N VAL A 89 2.18 25.51 -35.76
CA VAL A 89 1.92 26.31 -36.94
C VAL A 89 2.71 27.60 -36.83
N ASP A 90 3.50 27.91 -37.85
CA ASP A 90 4.17 29.20 -37.93
C ASP A 90 3.13 30.30 -38.25
N ARG A 91 3.13 31.36 -37.45
CA ARG A 91 2.23 32.49 -37.63
C ARG A 91 2.50 33.24 -38.94
N ALA A 92 3.74 33.21 -39.43
CA ALA A 92 4.12 33.86 -40.67
C ALA A 92 3.61 33.14 -41.94
N ALA A 93 3.11 31.90 -41.76
CA ALA A 93 2.60 31.09 -42.87
C ALA A 93 1.17 31.48 -43.30
N GLY A 94 0.48 32.35 -42.56
CA GLY A 94 -0.87 32.81 -42.90
C GLY A 94 -1.93 31.71 -42.99
N LEU A 95 -1.67 30.53 -42.38
CA LEU A 95 -2.57 29.39 -42.45
C LEU A 95 -3.83 29.63 -41.61
N ASP A 96 -4.99 29.36 -42.18
CA ASP A 96 -6.25 29.41 -41.48
C ASP A 96 -6.38 28.19 -40.54
N LYS A 97 -6.54 28.49 -39.24
CA LYS A 97 -6.67 27.46 -38.21
C LYS A 97 -7.99 26.70 -38.28
N GLU A 98 -9.05 27.34 -38.77
CA GLU A 98 -10.37 26.72 -38.89
C GLU A 98 -10.34 25.71 -40.04
N ALA A 99 -9.71 26.06 -41.18
CA ALA A 99 -9.50 25.13 -42.28
C ALA A 99 -8.57 23.95 -41.94
N LEU A 100 -7.56 24.16 -41.07
CA LEU A 100 -6.71 23.08 -40.59
C LEU A 100 -7.40 22.09 -39.63
N MET A 101 -8.48 22.49 -38.99
CA MET A 101 -9.29 21.67 -38.11
C MET A 101 -10.48 21.01 -38.80
N ASP A 102 -10.80 21.45 -39.98
CA ASP A 102 -11.87 20.89 -40.80
C ASP A 102 -11.37 19.65 -41.57
N TRP A 103 -11.75 18.46 -41.08
CA TRP A 103 -11.39 17.18 -41.70
C TRP A 103 -12.20 16.85 -42.97
N GLU A 104 -13.21 17.64 -43.30
CA GLU A 104 -14.00 17.49 -44.52
C GLU A 104 -13.44 18.30 -45.72
N SER A 105 -12.51 19.22 -45.42
CA SER A 105 -11.87 20.06 -46.44
C SER A 105 -10.59 19.40 -46.96
N ASP A 106 -10.56 19.12 -48.25
CA ASP A 106 -9.39 18.53 -48.91
C ASP A 106 -8.28 19.57 -49.22
N VAL A 107 -8.57 20.86 -49.09
CA VAL A 107 -7.66 21.95 -49.48
C VAL A 107 -7.48 22.92 -48.32
N VAL A 108 -6.23 23.13 -47.91
CA VAL A 108 -5.83 24.15 -46.95
C VAL A 108 -4.94 25.16 -47.66
N GLU A 109 -5.39 26.42 -47.71
CA GLU A 109 -4.66 27.53 -48.34
C GLU A 109 -3.83 28.29 -47.31
N GLY A 110 -2.66 28.80 -47.72
CA GLY A 110 -1.80 29.60 -46.88
C GLY A 110 -0.84 30.44 -47.72
N ASP A 111 -0.38 31.57 -47.15
CA ASP A 111 0.53 32.52 -47.86
C ASP A 111 1.93 31.91 -48.07
N ARG A 112 2.34 31.02 -47.19
CA ARG A 112 3.67 30.40 -47.22
C ARG A 112 3.62 28.98 -46.74
N ILE A 113 3.60 28.03 -47.66
CA ILE A 113 3.52 26.61 -47.34
C ILE A 113 4.90 25.98 -47.57
N ASP A 114 5.77 26.11 -46.57
CA ASP A 114 7.07 25.42 -46.50
C ASP A 114 6.99 24.24 -45.53
N ALA A 115 7.88 23.27 -45.66
CA ALA A 115 7.99 22.13 -44.76
C ALA A 115 8.23 22.53 -43.28
N SER A 116 8.65 23.77 -43.04
CA SER A 116 8.81 24.36 -41.70
C SER A 116 7.56 25.04 -41.16
N ALA A 117 6.55 25.30 -42.00
CA ALA A 117 5.31 25.98 -41.61
C ALA A 117 4.44 25.13 -40.66
N LEU A 118 4.53 23.82 -40.81
CA LEU A 118 3.77 22.84 -40.07
C LEU A 118 4.70 21.78 -39.50
N GLN A 119 4.80 21.69 -38.18
CA GLN A 119 5.54 20.64 -37.49
C GLN A 119 4.65 19.92 -36.45
N TRP A 120 4.66 18.60 -36.52
CA TRP A 120 4.02 17.80 -35.46
C TRP A 120 4.93 17.69 -34.25
N LEU A 121 4.48 18.25 -33.15
CA LEU A 121 5.12 18.01 -31.86
C LEU A 121 4.61 16.66 -31.32
N GLN A 122 5.41 15.64 -31.53
CA GLN A 122 5.14 14.31 -30.99
C GLN A 122 5.85 14.15 -29.65
N THR A 123 5.09 13.85 -28.62
CA THR A 123 5.66 13.41 -27.34
C THR A 123 6.05 11.94 -27.48
N GLN A 124 7.28 11.62 -27.17
CA GLN A 124 7.71 10.22 -27.18
C GLN A 124 6.96 9.47 -26.07
N PRO A 125 6.31 8.33 -26.38
CA PRO A 125 5.71 7.49 -25.36
C PRO A 125 6.79 6.94 -24.44
N PHE A 126 6.47 6.78 -23.15
CA PHE A 126 7.36 6.10 -22.24
C PHE A 126 7.67 4.70 -22.80
N GLY A 127 8.96 4.37 -22.85
CA GLY A 127 9.40 3.01 -23.15
C GLY A 127 8.86 2.05 -22.08
N GLY A 128 8.87 0.75 -22.40
CA GLY A 128 8.37 -0.31 -21.49
C GLY A 128 8.97 -0.31 -20.09
N MET A 129 10.04 0.45 -19.84
CA MET A 129 10.72 0.54 -18.54
C MET A 129 9.78 1.02 -17.41
N ALA A 130 8.97 2.05 -17.66
CA ALA A 130 8.05 2.57 -16.64
C ALA A 130 6.96 1.55 -16.27
N THR A 131 6.42 0.86 -17.28
CA THR A 131 5.45 -0.21 -17.08
C THR A 131 6.07 -1.41 -16.36
N GLN A 132 7.29 -1.77 -16.72
CA GLN A 132 8.04 -2.85 -16.09
C GLN A 132 8.32 -2.56 -14.62
N GLN A 133 8.73 -1.34 -14.30
CA GLN A 133 8.94 -0.88 -12.92
C GLN A 133 7.65 -0.91 -12.09
N MET A 134 6.54 -0.49 -12.68
CA MET A 134 5.24 -0.56 -12.01
C MET A 134 4.83 -2.00 -11.71
N LEU A 135 5.00 -2.91 -12.67
CA LEU A 135 4.70 -4.33 -12.48
C LEU A 135 5.60 -4.98 -11.43
N GLN A 136 6.88 -4.60 -11.39
CA GLN A 136 7.80 -5.07 -10.36
C GLN A 136 7.36 -4.62 -8.98
N LEU A 137 7.04 -3.34 -8.78
CA LEU A 137 6.51 -2.84 -7.51
C LEU A 137 5.22 -3.54 -7.08
N GLN A 138 4.33 -3.85 -8.02
CA GLN A 138 3.14 -4.63 -7.72
C GLN A 138 3.46 -6.05 -7.26
N ASN A 139 4.47 -6.67 -7.85
CA ASN A 139 4.93 -8.00 -7.43
C ASN A 139 5.60 -7.95 -6.04
N ASP A 140 6.40 -6.93 -5.77
CA ASP A 140 7.03 -6.73 -4.46
C ASP A 140 5.95 -6.55 -3.38
N ILE A 141 4.92 -5.74 -3.62
CA ILE A 141 3.76 -5.60 -2.71
C ILE A 141 3.09 -6.94 -2.44
N LYS A 142 2.91 -7.78 -3.47
CA LYS A 142 2.33 -9.13 -3.29
C LYS A 142 3.22 -10.02 -2.44
N GLN A 143 4.53 -9.97 -2.64
CA GLN A 143 5.49 -10.75 -1.85
C GLN A 143 5.52 -10.30 -0.39
N ASP A 144 5.61 -9.01 -0.14
CA ASP A 144 5.68 -8.43 1.21
C ASP A 144 4.37 -8.64 1.98
N SER A 145 3.22 -8.61 1.28
CA SER A 145 1.93 -8.97 1.89
C SER A 145 1.81 -10.44 2.28
N GLY A 146 2.75 -11.30 1.84
CA GLY A 146 2.70 -12.74 2.03
C GLY A 146 1.71 -13.46 1.10
N GLN A 147 1.13 -12.74 0.15
CA GLN A 147 0.23 -13.29 -0.86
C GLN A 147 1.00 -13.64 -2.14
N ASN A 148 1.74 -14.72 -2.08
CA ASN A 148 2.38 -15.26 -3.28
C ASN A 148 1.39 -16.12 -4.10
N GLN A 149 1.79 -16.48 -5.32
CA GLN A 149 0.96 -17.25 -6.25
C GLN A 149 0.50 -18.59 -5.66
N PHE A 150 1.35 -19.22 -4.85
CA PHE A 150 1.07 -20.53 -4.23
C PHE A 150 0.04 -20.43 -3.11
N THR A 151 0.04 -19.36 -2.32
CA THR A 151 -0.99 -19.15 -1.27
C THR A 151 -2.36 -18.85 -1.87
N ARG A 152 -2.42 -18.35 -3.10
CA ARG A 152 -3.67 -18.10 -3.84
C ARG A 152 -4.16 -19.31 -4.63
N GLY A 153 -3.41 -20.43 -4.63
CA GLY A 153 -3.77 -21.61 -5.37
C GLY A 153 -3.54 -21.50 -6.88
N GLU A 154 -2.79 -20.51 -7.34
CA GLU A 154 -2.42 -20.38 -8.75
C GLU A 154 -1.35 -21.44 -9.09
N THR A 155 -1.60 -22.20 -10.16
CA THR A 155 -0.62 -23.16 -10.68
C THR A 155 0.46 -22.42 -11.47
N VAL A 156 1.70 -22.54 -11.03
CA VAL A 156 2.85 -22.04 -11.81
C VAL A 156 3.19 -23.07 -12.88
N GLY A 157 3.23 -22.63 -14.13
CA GLY A 157 3.56 -23.50 -15.25
C GLY A 157 4.89 -24.25 -15.04
N GLY A 158 4.86 -25.56 -15.23
CA GLY A 158 6.04 -26.42 -15.09
C GLY A 158 6.17 -27.20 -13.77
N VAL A 159 5.37 -26.88 -12.75
CA VAL A 159 5.36 -27.63 -11.47
C VAL A 159 4.12 -28.51 -11.41
N THR A 160 4.27 -29.79 -11.77
CA THR A 160 3.15 -30.77 -11.82
C THR A 160 3.16 -31.74 -10.65
N ALA A 161 4.28 -31.87 -9.94
CA ALA A 161 4.38 -32.81 -8.82
C ALA A 161 3.66 -32.25 -7.57
N ALA A 162 2.69 -33.00 -7.04
CA ALA A 162 1.94 -32.61 -5.86
C ALA A 162 2.82 -32.33 -4.63
N SER A 163 3.92 -33.08 -4.48
CA SER A 163 4.91 -32.88 -3.42
C SER A 163 5.67 -31.54 -3.54
N ALA A 164 5.98 -31.10 -4.77
CA ALA A 164 6.61 -29.82 -5.00
C ALA A 164 5.65 -28.66 -4.74
N ILE A 165 4.38 -28.78 -5.12
CA ILE A 165 3.34 -27.79 -4.83
C ILE A 165 3.13 -27.66 -3.32
N SER A 166 3.04 -28.76 -2.58
CA SER A 166 2.89 -28.71 -1.12
C SER A 166 4.10 -28.09 -0.42
N ALA A 167 5.32 -28.37 -0.86
CA ALA A 167 6.53 -27.74 -0.34
C ALA A 167 6.57 -26.22 -0.59
N LEU A 168 6.13 -25.79 -1.77
CA LEU A 168 6.04 -24.36 -2.13
C LEU A 168 4.92 -23.63 -1.35
N GLN A 169 3.79 -24.29 -1.14
CA GLN A 169 2.71 -23.78 -0.28
C GLN A 169 3.17 -23.69 1.18
N GLU A 170 3.92 -24.67 1.65
CA GLU A 170 4.49 -24.66 2.98
C GLU A 170 5.51 -23.51 3.15
N ALA A 171 6.38 -23.32 2.20
CA ALA A 171 7.34 -22.20 2.20
C ALA A 171 6.63 -20.85 2.15
N GLY A 172 5.59 -20.70 1.31
CA GLY A 172 4.79 -19.49 1.19
C GLY A 172 3.99 -19.18 2.45
N GLY A 173 3.59 -20.19 3.21
CA GLY A 173 2.83 -20.05 4.46
C GLY A 173 3.64 -19.60 5.68
N LYS A 174 4.97 -19.48 5.60
CA LYS A 174 5.82 -19.17 6.78
C LYS A 174 5.49 -17.81 7.39
N MET A 175 5.29 -16.77 6.59
CA MET A 175 4.92 -15.44 7.06
C MET A 175 3.55 -15.45 7.77
N THR A 176 2.58 -16.12 7.20
CA THR A 176 1.25 -16.26 7.79
C THR A 176 1.31 -17.01 9.11
N ARG A 177 2.12 -18.08 9.20
CA ARG A 177 2.32 -18.83 10.45
C ARG A 177 2.99 -18.00 11.54
N LEU A 178 3.98 -17.17 11.19
CA LEU A 178 4.62 -16.27 12.13
C LEU A 178 3.59 -15.31 12.73
N ARG A 179 2.78 -14.67 11.87
CA ARG A 179 1.72 -13.74 12.28
C ARG A 179 0.66 -14.43 13.14
N THR A 180 0.21 -15.61 12.74
CA THR A 180 -0.72 -16.43 13.53
C THR A 180 -0.10 -16.85 14.88
N GLY A 181 1.21 -17.08 14.91
CA GLY A 181 1.94 -17.37 16.16
C GLY A 181 1.87 -16.22 17.17
N VAL A 182 2.02 -14.98 16.69
CA VAL A 182 1.89 -13.77 17.53
C VAL A 182 0.46 -13.63 18.05
N LEU A 183 -0.56 -13.75 17.19
CA LEU A 183 -1.97 -13.73 17.59
C LEU A 183 -2.31 -14.79 18.62
N ASN A 184 -1.77 -16.01 18.46
CA ASN A 184 -1.99 -17.09 19.42
C ASN A 184 -1.36 -16.81 20.79
N GLN A 185 -0.28 -16.04 20.87
CA GLN A 185 0.29 -15.63 22.16
C GLN A 185 -0.64 -14.67 22.90
N GLY A 186 -1.23 -13.70 22.20
CA GLY A 186 -2.25 -12.83 22.76
C GLY A 186 -3.46 -13.60 23.26
N PHE A 187 -3.93 -14.58 22.49
CA PHE A 187 -5.04 -15.42 22.89
C PHE A 187 -4.73 -16.29 24.14
N LYS A 188 -3.52 -16.84 24.24
CA LYS A 188 -3.09 -17.56 25.46
C LYS A 188 -3.12 -16.66 26.69
N ALA A 189 -2.60 -15.44 26.57
CA ALA A 189 -2.61 -14.48 27.66
C ALA A 189 -4.00 -14.03 28.09
N MET A 190 -5.04 -14.20 27.25
CA MET A 190 -6.44 -13.99 27.63
C MET A 190 -7.03 -15.14 28.44
N VAL A 191 -6.54 -16.37 28.23
CA VAL A 191 -7.10 -17.59 28.82
C VAL A 191 -6.43 -17.90 30.17
N GLU A 192 -5.18 -17.50 30.36
CA GLU A 192 -4.44 -17.63 31.65
C GLU A 192 -4.91 -16.57 32.65
#